data_6a5d048027b0cfcdd09888589f669d97
#
_entry.id   6a5d048027b0cfcdd09888589f669d97
#
_cell.length_a   1.000
_cell.length_b   1.000
_cell.length_c   1.000
_cell.angle_alpha   90.00
_cell.angle_beta   90.00
_cell.angle_gamma   90.00
#
_symmetry.space_group_name_H-M   'P 1'
#
loop_
_entity.id
_entity.type
_entity.pdbx_description
1 polymer ?
#
loop_
_entity_poly.entity_id
_entity_poly.type
_entity_poly.pdbx_seq_one_letter_code
_entity_poly.pdbx_strand_id
1 'polypeptide(L)'
;MGARKHIKAEACKEALKSQYFAKLKDCPSSPRKMRYVVDMVRGMEVNRALGVLRFSKKAAAQNVEKLLRSAINNWETKNDRKAEDGELYISKIFVDEGVTMKRMRPAPQGRGYRIRKRSNHVTLFVDSKNDANNDDK
;
A
#
# COMPACT_ATOMS: atom_id res chain seq x y z
N MET A 1 -19.52 -19.09 -26.08
CA MET A 1 -18.75 -17.84 -25.90
C MET A 1 -18.34 -17.51 -24.47
N GLY A 2 -18.73 -18.25 -23.42
CA GLY A 2 -18.44 -17.99 -22.01
C GLY A 2 -17.11 -18.57 -21.48
N ALA A 3 -16.62 -19.67 -22.03
CA ALA A 3 -15.50 -20.44 -21.46
C ALA A 3 -14.19 -19.66 -21.28
N ARG A 4 -13.75 -18.88 -22.27
CA ARG A 4 -12.51 -18.09 -22.17
C ARG A 4 -12.54 -17.03 -21.06
N LYS A 5 -13.67 -16.34 -20.88
CA LYS A 5 -13.83 -15.35 -19.80
C LYS A 5 -13.82 -16.01 -18.43
N HIS A 6 -14.45 -17.17 -18.31
CA HIS A 6 -14.49 -17.95 -17.08
C HIS A 6 -13.09 -18.44 -16.70
N ILE A 7 -12.40 -19.10 -17.60
CA ILE A 7 -11.01 -19.58 -17.40
C ILE A 7 -10.08 -18.45 -17.00
N LYS A 8 -10.14 -17.30 -17.71
CA LYS A 8 -9.33 -16.14 -17.36
C LYS A 8 -9.68 -15.55 -15.98
N ALA A 9 -10.96 -15.54 -15.63
CA ALA A 9 -11.42 -15.07 -14.33
C ALA A 9 -10.96 -16.00 -13.19
N GLU A 10 -10.98 -17.30 -13.41
CA GLU A 10 -10.47 -18.29 -12.45
C GLU A 10 -8.96 -18.16 -12.26
N ALA A 11 -8.20 -18.10 -13.34
CA ALA A 11 -6.76 -17.88 -13.30
C ALA A 11 -6.39 -16.58 -12.54
N CYS A 12 -7.13 -15.49 -12.78
CA CYS A 12 -6.93 -14.25 -12.01
C CYS A 12 -7.26 -14.42 -10.52
N LYS A 13 -8.30 -15.17 -10.18
CA LYS A 13 -8.65 -15.44 -8.77
C LYS A 13 -7.59 -16.29 -8.08
N GLU A 14 -7.05 -17.27 -8.78
CA GLU A 14 -5.96 -18.12 -8.27
C GLU A 14 -4.69 -17.31 -8.07
N ALA A 15 -4.30 -16.50 -9.03
CA ALA A 15 -3.16 -15.58 -8.90
C ALA A 15 -3.30 -14.60 -7.73
N LEU A 16 -4.52 -14.14 -7.42
CA LEU A 16 -4.78 -13.28 -6.26
C LEU A 16 -4.68 -14.03 -4.92
N LYS A 17 -4.96 -15.33 -4.91
CA LYS A 17 -4.82 -16.14 -3.68
C LYS A 17 -3.37 -16.31 -3.26
N SER A 18 -2.43 -16.36 -4.21
CA SER A 18 -0.99 -16.46 -3.94
C SER A 18 -0.33 -15.14 -3.53
N GLN A 19 -1.01 -14.00 -3.72
CA GLN A 19 -0.46 -12.69 -3.37
C GLN A 19 -0.79 -12.31 -1.92
N TYR A 20 0.20 -11.68 -1.27
CA TYR A 20 0.07 -11.16 0.09
C TYR A 20 0.04 -9.63 0.04
N PHE A 21 -1.10 -9.05 0.35
CA PHE A 21 -1.27 -7.60 0.26
C PHE A 21 -2.12 -7.04 1.41
N ALA A 22 -1.95 -5.76 1.65
CA ALA A 22 -2.83 -4.97 2.49
C ALA A 22 -3.24 -3.67 1.79
N LYS A 23 -4.46 -3.18 2.05
CA LYS A 23 -5.00 -1.95 1.48
C LYS A 23 -5.47 -1.00 2.58
N LEU A 24 -4.97 0.22 2.53
CA LEU A 24 -5.47 1.35 3.31
C LEU A 24 -6.38 2.17 2.41
N LYS A 25 -7.67 2.26 2.76
CA LYS A 25 -8.66 3.05 2.01
C LYS A 25 -8.92 4.38 2.70
N ASP A 26 -9.24 5.40 1.91
CA ASP A 26 -9.73 6.72 2.35
C ASP A 26 -8.86 7.43 3.40
N CYS A 27 -7.54 7.28 3.29
CA CYS A 27 -6.62 7.99 4.17
C CYS A 27 -6.73 9.52 3.93
N PRO A 28 -7.04 10.34 4.97
CA PRO A 28 -7.30 11.77 4.84
C PRO A 28 -6.01 12.58 4.69
N SER A 29 -5.18 12.25 3.71
CA SER A 29 -3.96 12.95 3.37
C SER A 29 -3.80 13.10 1.86
N SER A 30 -2.98 14.06 1.43
CA SER A 30 -2.73 14.25 0.00
C SER A 30 -1.92 13.07 -0.56
N PRO A 31 -2.32 12.49 -1.74
CA PRO A 31 -1.58 11.41 -2.41
C PRO A 31 -0.10 11.75 -2.61
N ARG A 32 0.20 13.00 -2.98
CA ARG A 32 1.57 13.46 -3.20
C ARG A 32 2.43 13.37 -1.92
N LYS A 33 1.87 13.73 -0.76
CA LYS A 33 2.58 13.60 0.51
C LYS A 33 2.78 12.14 0.92
N MET A 34 1.82 11.28 0.62
CA MET A 34 1.91 9.85 0.88
C MET A 34 2.98 9.19 0.00
N ARG A 35 3.07 9.54 -1.29
CA ARG A 35 4.08 9.01 -2.22
C ARG A 35 5.50 9.20 -1.74
N TYR A 36 5.84 10.36 -1.17
CA TYR A 36 7.18 10.59 -0.60
C TYR A 36 7.56 9.58 0.50
N VAL A 37 6.60 9.14 1.30
CA VAL A 37 6.85 8.14 2.34
C VAL A 37 6.94 6.74 1.74
N VAL A 38 6.06 6.44 0.80
CA VAL A 38 6.02 5.16 0.10
C VAL A 38 7.30 4.91 -0.70
N ASP A 39 7.82 5.95 -1.37
CA ASP A 39 9.05 5.85 -2.16
C ASP A 39 10.29 5.58 -1.30
N MET A 40 10.27 5.99 -0.02
CA MET A 40 11.37 5.70 0.92
C MET A 40 11.48 4.21 1.28
N VAL A 41 10.37 3.48 1.23
CA VAL A 41 10.33 2.07 1.69
C VAL A 41 10.13 1.05 0.57
N ARG A 42 9.95 1.51 -0.66
CA ARG A 42 9.77 0.63 -1.82
C ARG A 42 11.00 -0.26 -2.05
N GLY A 43 10.79 -1.56 -2.21
CA GLY A 43 11.87 -2.53 -2.44
C GLY A 43 12.72 -2.86 -1.21
N MET A 44 12.39 -2.29 -0.04
CA MET A 44 13.12 -2.56 1.20
C MET A 44 12.64 -3.85 1.87
N GLU A 45 13.55 -4.43 2.63
CA GLU A 45 13.25 -5.47 3.60
C GLU A 45 12.30 -4.94 4.69
N VAL A 46 11.36 -5.77 5.11
CA VAL A 46 10.26 -5.38 6.00
C VAL A 46 10.75 -4.83 7.35
N ASN A 47 11.71 -5.48 8.00
CA ASN A 47 12.24 -5.04 9.28
C ASN A 47 12.94 -3.67 9.18
N ARG A 48 13.72 -3.47 8.12
CA ARG A 48 14.36 -2.19 7.83
C ARG A 48 13.32 -1.11 7.51
N ALA A 49 12.30 -1.43 6.73
CA ALA A 49 11.21 -0.50 6.40
C ALA A 49 10.43 -0.06 7.64
N LEU A 50 10.13 -0.97 8.58
CA LEU A 50 9.51 -0.63 9.86
C LEU A 50 10.36 0.35 10.67
N GLY A 51 11.68 0.14 10.73
CA GLY A 51 12.61 1.07 11.38
C GLY A 51 12.57 2.46 10.75
N VAL A 52 12.67 2.56 9.41
CA VAL A 52 12.61 3.84 8.68
C VAL A 52 11.29 4.57 8.91
N LEU A 53 10.16 3.85 8.88
CA LEU A 53 8.83 4.43 9.09
C LEU A 53 8.64 4.93 10.51
N ARG A 54 9.10 4.18 11.52
CA ARG A 54 8.98 4.53 12.94
C ARG A 54 9.74 5.81 13.29
N PHE A 55 10.93 6.02 12.74
CA PHE A 55 11.75 7.21 12.98
C PHE A 55 11.46 8.37 12.04
N SER A 56 10.56 8.19 11.06
CA SER A 56 10.18 9.25 10.14
C SER A 56 9.29 10.31 10.82
N LYS A 57 9.65 11.58 10.68
CA LYS A 57 8.87 12.73 11.19
C LYS A 57 7.58 13.01 10.42
N LYS A 58 7.32 12.29 9.33
CA LYS A 58 6.15 12.52 8.45
C LYS A 58 4.91 11.81 9.00
N ALA A 59 3.81 12.53 9.20
CA ALA A 59 2.55 11.96 9.69
C ALA A 59 2.03 10.77 8.86
N ALA A 60 2.30 10.76 7.54
CA ALA A 60 1.93 9.66 6.66
C ALA A 60 2.66 8.35 6.99
N ALA A 61 3.84 8.40 7.63
CA ALA A 61 4.63 7.22 7.96
C ALA A 61 3.92 6.30 8.95
N GLN A 62 3.21 6.85 9.93
CA GLN A 62 2.45 6.06 10.90
C GLN A 62 1.35 5.20 10.23
N ASN A 63 0.69 5.75 9.21
CA ASN A 63 -0.33 5.04 8.48
C ASN A 63 0.26 3.91 7.62
N VAL A 64 1.41 4.15 6.99
CA VAL A 64 2.12 3.15 6.20
C VAL A 64 2.70 2.05 7.10
N GLU A 65 3.21 2.40 8.30
CA GLU A 65 3.69 1.43 9.29
C GLU A 65 2.58 0.45 9.71
N LYS A 66 1.39 0.98 10.05
CA LYS A 66 0.22 0.14 10.39
C LYS A 66 -0.20 -0.77 9.23
N LEU A 67 -0.17 -0.23 8.00
CA LEU A 67 -0.47 -1.00 6.81
C LEU A 67 0.53 -2.13 6.58
N LEU A 68 1.82 -1.85 6.76
CA LEU A 68 2.89 -2.84 6.62
C LEU A 68 2.74 -3.96 7.66
N ARG A 69 2.46 -3.65 8.92
CA ARG A 69 2.17 -4.66 9.96
C ARG A 69 0.97 -5.53 9.59
N SER A 70 -0.09 -4.93 9.03
CA SER A 70 -1.23 -5.69 8.55
C SER A 70 -0.87 -6.63 7.40
N ALA A 71 0.02 -6.21 6.48
CA ALA A 71 0.48 -7.07 5.40
C ALA A 71 1.31 -8.26 5.89
N ILE A 72 2.17 -8.04 6.89
CA ILE A 72 2.93 -9.12 7.56
C ILE A 72 1.98 -10.13 8.19
N ASN A 73 1.02 -9.68 8.98
CA ASN A 73 0.05 -10.56 9.61
C ASN A 73 -0.79 -11.36 8.58
N ASN A 74 -1.13 -10.74 7.45
CA ASN A 74 -1.82 -11.43 6.36
C ASN A 74 -0.97 -12.54 5.74
N TRP A 75 0.35 -12.30 5.62
CA TRP A 75 1.30 -13.30 5.14
C TRP A 75 1.44 -14.46 6.15
N GLU A 76 1.64 -14.14 7.43
CA GLU A 76 1.76 -15.11 8.52
C GLU A 76 0.52 -16.00 8.63
N THR A 77 -0.67 -15.40 8.56
CA THR A 77 -1.94 -16.14 8.62
C THR A 77 -2.14 -17.08 7.44
N LYS A 78 -1.65 -16.72 6.25
CA LYS A 78 -1.79 -17.58 5.06
C LYS A 78 -0.78 -18.72 5.03
N ASN A 79 0.39 -18.52 5.63
CA ASN A 79 1.47 -19.52 5.63
C ASN A 79 1.54 -20.33 6.93
N ASP A 80 0.66 -20.05 7.91
CA ASP A 80 0.62 -20.71 9.24
C ASP A 80 1.97 -20.70 9.97
N ARG A 81 2.83 -19.71 9.67
CA ARG A 81 4.15 -19.52 10.29
C ARG A 81 4.49 -18.06 10.46
N LYS A 82 5.35 -17.77 11.42
CA LYS A 82 5.92 -16.42 11.59
C LYS A 82 6.99 -16.16 10.54
N ALA A 83 7.07 -14.90 10.11
CA ALA A 83 8.13 -14.47 9.21
C ALA A 83 9.49 -14.47 9.92
N GLU A 84 10.51 -15.03 9.30
CA GLU A 84 11.89 -14.95 9.76
C GLU A 84 12.49 -13.57 9.45
N ASP A 85 13.51 -13.18 10.23
CA ASP A 85 14.19 -11.91 10.03
C ASP A 85 14.88 -11.89 8.66
N GLY A 86 14.54 -10.89 7.85
CA GLY A 86 15.11 -10.70 6.52
C GLY A 86 14.46 -11.50 5.40
N GLU A 87 13.47 -12.32 5.69
CA GLU A 87 12.75 -13.12 4.68
C GLU A 87 11.86 -12.27 3.79
N LEU A 88 11.10 -11.35 4.40
CA LEU A 88 10.08 -10.57 3.70
C LEU A 88 10.62 -9.24 3.18
N TYR A 89 10.17 -8.86 1.99
CA TYR A 89 10.43 -7.55 1.40
C TYR A 89 9.18 -6.94 0.77
N ILE A 90 9.19 -5.63 0.59
CA ILE A 90 8.11 -4.90 -0.07
C ILE A 90 8.32 -4.99 -1.58
N SER A 91 7.56 -5.86 -2.25
CA SER A 91 7.67 -6.07 -3.69
C SER A 91 7.05 -4.92 -4.48
N LYS A 92 5.84 -4.53 -4.12
CA LYS A 92 5.08 -3.46 -4.79
C LYS A 92 4.36 -2.60 -3.77
N ILE A 93 4.42 -1.29 -3.95
CA ILE A 93 3.63 -0.35 -3.17
C ILE A 93 3.26 0.85 -4.04
N PHE A 94 1.98 1.21 -4.04
CA PHE A 94 1.48 2.35 -4.82
C PHE A 94 0.38 3.10 -4.08
N VAL A 95 0.20 4.34 -4.50
CA VAL A 95 -0.74 5.29 -3.91
C VAL A 95 -1.66 5.83 -4.98
N ASP A 96 -2.93 5.54 -4.84
CA ASP A 96 -4.01 5.99 -5.71
C ASP A 96 -4.72 7.21 -5.12
N GLU A 97 -5.29 8.03 -5.98
CA GLU A 97 -6.10 9.16 -5.54
C GLU A 97 -7.49 8.69 -5.09
N GLY A 98 -7.92 9.18 -3.93
CA GLY A 98 -9.25 8.96 -3.40
C GLY A 98 -10.16 10.16 -3.61
N VAL A 99 -11.31 10.14 -2.96
CA VAL A 99 -12.31 11.20 -3.04
C VAL A 99 -11.73 12.54 -2.58
N THR A 100 -12.00 13.59 -3.34
CA THR A 100 -11.61 14.96 -3.02
C THR A 100 -12.80 15.75 -2.54
N MET A 101 -12.79 16.15 -1.27
CA MET A 101 -13.80 17.04 -0.72
C MET A 101 -13.47 18.49 -1.04
N LYS A 102 -14.43 19.22 -1.60
CA LYS A 102 -14.31 20.64 -1.93
C LYS A 102 -14.76 21.46 -0.74
N ARG A 103 -13.99 22.50 -0.37
CA ARG A 103 -14.30 23.48 0.68
C ARG A 103 -14.02 24.86 0.14
N MET A 104 -14.63 25.88 0.74
CA MET A 104 -14.37 27.27 0.44
C MET A 104 -13.74 27.98 1.64
N ARG A 105 -12.81 28.88 1.36
CA ARG A 105 -12.22 29.80 2.32
C ARG A 105 -12.56 31.21 1.88
N PRO A 106 -13.11 32.06 2.76
CA PRO A 106 -13.38 33.44 2.42
C PRO A 106 -12.10 34.19 2.04
N ALA A 107 -12.22 35.06 1.06
CA ALA A 107 -11.16 35.93 0.57
C ALA A 107 -11.66 37.39 0.60
N PRO A 108 -10.78 38.41 0.51
CA PRO A 108 -11.14 39.79 0.43
C PRO A 108 -12.10 40.08 -0.74
N GLN A 109 -12.90 41.14 -0.61
CA GLN A 109 -13.86 41.61 -1.64
C GLN A 109 -14.97 40.59 -1.98
N GLY A 110 -15.46 39.82 -1.00
CA GLY A 110 -16.56 38.88 -1.21
C GLY A 110 -16.21 37.67 -2.09
N ARG A 111 -14.92 37.45 -2.38
CA ARG A 111 -14.44 36.28 -3.14
C ARG A 111 -14.25 35.05 -2.24
N GLY A 112 -14.20 33.87 -2.84
CA GLY A 112 -13.93 32.61 -2.14
C GLY A 112 -12.83 31.82 -2.81
N TYR A 113 -11.87 31.32 -2.01
CA TYR A 113 -10.85 30.38 -2.49
C TYR A 113 -11.32 28.94 -2.31
N ARG A 114 -11.15 28.15 -3.37
CA ARG A 114 -11.50 26.74 -3.35
C ARG A 114 -10.38 25.93 -2.70
N ILE A 115 -10.70 25.21 -1.61
CA ILE A 115 -9.80 24.27 -0.94
C ILE A 115 -10.20 22.85 -1.33
N ARG A 116 -9.22 22.02 -1.69
CA ARG A 116 -9.39 20.60 -1.97
C ARG A 116 -8.81 19.78 -0.82
N LYS A 117 -9.65 19.13 -0.02
CA LYS A 117 -9.25 18.14 0.96
C LYS A 117 -9.18 16.76 0.25
N ARG A 118 -7.97 16.32 -0.08
CA ARG A 118 -7.74 15.10 -0.84
C ARG A 118 -7.59 13.91 0.09
N SER A 119 -8.11 12.77 -0.31
CA SER A 119 -7.81 11.47 0.28
C SER A 119 -6.99 10.60 -0.67
N ASN A 120 -6.46 9.50 -0.17
CA ASN A 120 -5.70 8.55 -0.96
C ASN A 120 -5.98 7.11 -0.49
N HIS A 121 -5.65 6.17 -1.36
CA HIS A 121 -5.64 4.75 -1.08
C HIS A 121 -4.21 4.24 -1.25
N VAL A 122 -3.74 3.40 -0.34
CA VAL A 122 -2.42 2.78 -0.44
C VAL A 122 -2.61 1.28 -0.55
N THR A 123 -1.99 0.67 -1.55
CA THR A 123 -1.92 -0.79 -1.69
C THR A 123 -0.47 -1.21 -1.57
N LEU A 124 -0.20 -2.18 -0.70
CA LEU A 124 1.13 -2.70 -0.40
C LEU A 124 1.13 -4.22 -0.57
N PHE A 125 2.13 -4.73 -1.28
CA PHE A 125 2.39 -6.15 -1.47
C PHE A 125 3.70 -6.53 -0.79
N VAL A 126 3.69 -7.68 -0.13
CA VAL A 126 4.85 -8.27 0.53
C VAL A 126 5.09 -9.63 -0.10
N ASP A 127 6.34 -9.92 -0.44
CA ASP A 127 6.76 -11.21 -0.98
C ASP A 127 7.95 -11.73 -0.20
N SER A 128 8.18 -13.06 -0.23
CA SER A 128 9.38 -13.67 0.35
C SER A 128 10.52 -13.69 -0.67
N LYS A 129 11.76 -13.53 -0.20
CA LYS A 129 12.93 -13.60 -1.07
C LYS A 129 13.13 -15.00 -1.68
N ASN A 130 12.61 -16.03 -1.02
CA ASN A 130 12.71 -17.41 -1.47
C ASN A 130 11.78 -17.66 -2.69
N ASP A 131 10.64 -17.01 -2.76
CA ASP A 131 9.70 -17.13 -3.88
C ASP A 131 10.19 -16.38 -5.12
N ALA A 132 10.87 -15.24 -4.94
CA ALA A 132 11.41 -14.44 -6.04
C ALA A 132 12.46 -15.19 -6.91
N ASN A 133 13.15 -16.18 -6.35
CA ASN A 133 14.17 -16.96 -7.07
C ASN A 133 13.59 -18.11 -7.91
N ASN A 134 12.27 -18.37 -7.82
CA ASN A 134 11.62 -19.44 -8.57
C ASN A 134 10.93 -18.96 -9.87
N ASP A 135 10.69 -17.65 -10.01
CA ASP A 135 10.03 -17.09 -11.20
C ASP A 135 11.00 -16.81 -12.37
N ASP A 136 12.32 -16.90 -12.15
CA ASP A 136 13.37 -16.68 -13.17
C ASP A 136 13.93 -17.99 -13.79
N LYS A 137 13.21 -19.12 -13.68
CA LYS A 137 13.63 -20.40 -14.32
C LYS A 137 12.59 -20.88 -15.34
#